data_0e7ed1ca3c680619be64f9df4943711e
#
_entry.id   0e7ed1ca3c680619be64f9df4943711e
#
_cell.length_a   1.000
_cell.length_b   1.000
_cell.length_c   1.000
_cell.angle_alpha   90.00
_cell.angle_beta   90.00
_cell.angle_gamma   90.00
#
_symmetry.space_group_name_H-M   'P 1'
#
loop_
_entity.id
_entity.type
_entity.pdbx_description
1 polymer ?
#
loop_
_entity_poly.entity_id
_entity_poly.type
_entity_poly.pdbx_seq_one_letter_code
_entity_poly.pdbx_strand_id
1 'polypeptide(L)'
;MRKLALDDDILLEIEKPARYIGGEVNAVMKNVEDIDVRFAMCFPDVYEIGMSHLGIQILYDMFNRREDVWCERVYSPWHDLDKVMREQKIPLFALESQDPIKDFDFLGITIQFEMCYTNILQILDLSQIPLHAKDRTLDDPFVIGGGPCTYNPEPIAEFFDLFYIGEGETAYDELLDAYKEWKGSGKSRREFLERAAQIEGLYVPLFYDAEYNEDGTLKSFTPNNEYAPATVKKQIVMDVTDAPYPMKPVVPFIKVTQDRVVLEIQRGCIRGCRFCQAGMLYRPVRERNVERLKQYAHDMLQNTGHEEISLSSLSSSDYSELKELVTYLIDEFKNKGIDVFLESLNRLNRDKNLHKNVLAFINVPGWVGDPREDLQERLKSKKSFDTPLEVPFITHWLHNMTHDQVLDMLKYLGMGNRPEDKVKVIFVPCYLDGRD
;
A
#
# COMPACT_ATOMS: atom_id res chain seq x y z
N MET A 1 15.04 -15.70 17.24
CA MET A 1 15.16 -14.40 16.56
C MET A 1 15.55 -14.71 15.12
N ARG A 2 14.82 -14.22 14.11
CA ARG A 2 15.13 -14.46 12.69
C ARG A 2 16.51 -13.86 12.37
N LYS A 3 17.36 -14.59 11.63
CA LYS A 3 18.64 -14.04 11.16
C LYS A 3 18.34 -13.07 10.01
N LEU A 4 18.86 -11.86 10.06
CA LEU A 4 18.77 -10.91 8.95
C LEU A 4 19.78 -11.31 7.84
N ALA A 5 19.43 -10.98 6.59
CA ALA A 5 20.32 -11.16 5.44
C ALA A 5 21.52 -10.21 5.49
N LEU A 6 21.32 -9.03 6.09
CA LEU A 6 22.34 -8.01 6.27
C LEU A 6 22.88 -8.02 7.69
N ASP A 7 24.20 -7.92 7.84
CA ASP A 7 24.86 -7.79 9.14
C ASP A 7 24.67 -6.35 9.69
N ASP A 8 24.83 -6.21 11.00
CA ASP A 8 24.64 -4.92 11.71
C ASP A 8 25.55 -3.80 11.16
N ASP A 9 26.77 -4.13 10.77
CA ASP A 9 27.72 -3.16 10.20
C ASP A 9 27.17 -2.55 8.90
N ILE A 10 26.57 -3.36 8.02
CA ILE A 10 25.94 -2.90 6.78
C ILE A 10 24.71 -2.04 7.11
N LEU A 11 23.86 -2.52 8.04
CA LEU A 11 22.65 -1.80 8.44
C LEU A 11 22.94 -0.41 9.04
N LEU A 12 24.09 -0.23 9.67
CA LEU A 12 24.53 1.06 10.24
C LEU A 12 25.10 2.02 9.19
N GLU A 13 25.55 1.51 8.03
CA GLU A 13 26.16 2.33 6.97
C GLU A 13 25.14 2.79 5.89
N ILE A 14 24.04 2.05 5.73
CA ILE A 14 23.05 2.34 4.69
C ILE A 14 21.97 3.33 5.15
N GLU A 15 21.43 4.09 4.19
CA GLU A 15 20.30 4.96 4.42
C GLU A 15 19.02 4.16 4.66
N LYS A 16 18.29 4.47 5.74
CA LYS A 16 17.01 3.86 6.09
C LYS A 16 17.04 2.32 6.14
N PRO A 17 17.79 1.71 7.05
CA PRO A 17 17.87 0.26 7.17
C PRO A 17 16.50 -0.44 7.37
N ALA A 18 15.51 0.28 7.88
CA ALA A 18 14.15 -0.23 8.04
C ALA A 18 13.45 -0.63 6.73
N ARG A 19 13.98 -0.24 5.57
CA ARG A 19 13.53 -0.73 4.25
C ARG A 19 13.77 -2.23 4.06
N TYR A 20 14.75 -2.81 4.79
CA TYR A 20 15.33 -4.11 4.47
C TYR A 20 15.22 -5.14 5.59
N ILE A 21 14.77 -4.74 6.78
CA ILE A 21 14.74 -5.63 7.94
C ILE A 21 13.46 -6.48 8.04
N GLY A 22 12.36 -6.10 7.39
CA GLY A 22 11.08 -6.77 7.51
C GLY A 22 10.56 -6.86 8.95
N GLY A 23 9.56 -7.70 9.19
CA GLY A 23 8.99 -7.92 10.53
C GLY A 23 7.99 -6.84 10.96
N GLU A 24 7.45 -6.11 10.01
CA GLU A 24 6.44 -5.08 10.23
C GLU A 24 5.14 -5.67 10.79
N VAL A 25 4.35 -4.81 11.43
CA VAL A 25 3.01 -5.18 11.94
C VAL A 25 2.15 -5.71 10.79
N ASN A 26 1.46 -6.81 11.04
CA ASN A 26 0.63 -7.54 10.06
C ASN A 26 1.42 -8.24 8.93
N ALA A 27 2.75 -8.26 8.94
CA ALA A 27 3.50 -9.11 8.02
C ALA A 27 3.20 -10.59 8.30
N VAL A 28 2.96 -11.37 7.24
CA VAL A 28 2.59 -12.79 7.35
C VAL A 28 3.85 -13.64 7.39
N MET A 29 4.03 -14.34 8.51
CA MET A 29 5.15 -15.27 8.71
C MET A 29 4.65 -16.70 8.68
N LYS A 30 5.25 -17.55 7.82
CA LYS A 30 4.97 -18.98 7.75
C LYS A 30 6.25 -19.79 7.93
N ASN A 31 6.10 -21.06 8.18
CA ASN A 31 7.24 -21.98 8.22
C ASN A 31 7.47 -22.60 6.83
N VAL A 32 8.66 -22.47 6.30
CA VAL A 32 9.03 -22.97 4.95
C VAL A 32 8.73 -24.45 4.79
N GLU A 33 8.90 -25.26 5.86
CA GLU A 33 8.65 -26.70 5.81
C GLU A 33 7.17 -27.08 5.59
N ASP A 34 6.26 -26.16 5.87
CA ASP A 34 4.80 -26.37 5.73
C ASP A 34 4.24 -25.81 4.41
N ILE A 35 5.11 -25.30 3.51
CA ILE A 35 4.73 -24.55 2.31
C ILE A 35 5.09 -25.33 1.04
N ASP A 36 4.11 -25.47 0.15
CA ASP A 36 4.33 -26.07 -1.17
C ASP A 36 4.89 -25.08 -2.18
N VAL A 37 4.47 -23.80 -2.11
CA VAL A 37 4.84 -22.74 -3.07
C VAL A 37 5.31 -21.48 -2.37
N ARG A 38 6.52 -21.04 -2.68
CA ARG A 38 7.08 -19.75 -2.26
C ARG A 38 6.99 -18.74 -3.41
N PHE A 39 6.35 -17.62 -3.17
CA PHE A 39 6.14 -16.57 -4.15
C PHE A 39 6.79 -15.25 -3.69
N ALA A 40 7.82 -14.79 -4.40
CA ALA A 40 8.42 -13.48 -4.17
C ALA A 40 7.63 -12.41 -4.97
N MET A 41 6.86 -11.57 -4.27
CA MET A 41 6.09 -10.47 -4.86
C MET A 41 6.92 -9.21 -4.91
N CYS A 42 7.37 -8.85 -6.09
CA CYS A 42 8.31 -7.75 -6.31
C CYS A 42 7.63 -6.50 -6.89
N PHE A 43 7.88 -5.36 -6.24
CA PHE A 43 7.67 -4.06 -6.83
C PHE A 43 9.03 -3.48 -7.26
N PRO A 44 9.25 -3.18 -8.55
CA PRO A 44 10.57 -2.80 -9.07
C PRO A 44 10.89 -1.31 -8.83
N ASP A 45 10.72 -0.87 -7.59
CA ASP A 45 11.07 0.45 -7.07
C ASP A 45 11.38 0.33 -5.57
N VAL A 46 11.74 1.43 -4.93
CA VAL A 46 12.09 1.46 -3.51
C VAL A 46 10.90 1.11 -2.60
N TYR A 47 11.22 0.67 -1.40
CA TYR A 47 10.26 0.26 -0.37
C TYR A 47 9.09 1.23 -0.17
N GLU A 48 9.35 2.54 -0.06
CA GLU A 48 8.33 3.55 0.22
C GLU A 48 7.27 3.68 -0.88
N ILE A 49 7.65 3.41 -2.13
CA ILE A 49 6.73 3.40 -3.27
C ILE A 49 5.98 2.07 -3.33
N GLY A 50 6.70 0.95 -3.22
CA GLY A 50 6.11 -0.37 -3.29
C GLY A 50 5.14 -0.67 -2.16
N MET A 51 5.46 -0.30 -0.91
CA MET A 51 4.57 -0.44 0.24
C MET A 51 3.28 0.38 0.12
N SER A 52 3.31 1.44 -0.69
CA SER A 52 2.15 2.29 -0.95
C SER A 52 1.22 1.75 -2.04
N HIS A 53 1.60 0.66 -2.72
CA HIS A 53 0.88 0.15 -3.88
C HIS A 53 -0.21 -0.85 -3.47
N LEU A 54 -1.48 -0.45 -3.58
CA LEU A 54 -2.64 -1.26 -3.17
C LEU A 54 -2.71 -2.61 -3.88
N GLY A 55 -2.38 -2.69 -5.17
CA GLY A 55 -2.42 -3.95 -5.93
C GLY A 55 -1.51 -5.04 -5.35
N ILE A 56 -0.31 -4.66 -4.89
CA ILE A 56 0.58 -5.61 -4.18
C ILE A 56 -0.02 -6.03 -2.85
N GLN A 57 -0.60 -5.10 -2.09
CA GLN A 57 -1.24 -5.44 -0.81
C GLN A 57 -2.40 -6.43 -0.99
N ILE A 58 -3.20 -6.26 -2.05
CA ILE A 58 -4.28 -7.19 -2.40
C ILE A 58 -3.72 -8.59 -2.72
N LEU A 59 -2.74 -8.68 -3.61
CA LEU A 59 -2.16 -9.96 -4.01
C LEU A 59 -1.40 -10.63 -2.86
N TYR A 60 -0.65 -9.87 -2.07
CA TYR A 60 0.03 -10.38 -0.87
C TYR A 60 -0.95 -10.99 0.13
N ASP A 61 -2.05 -10.29 0.42
CA ASP A 61 -3.10 -10.80 1.31
C ASP A 61 -3.78 -12.04 0.71
N MET A 62 -4.14 -12.00 -0.58
CA MET A 62 -4.80 -13.09 -1.28
C MET A 62 -3.97 -14.37 -1.27
N PHE A 63 -2.70 -14.30 -1.63
CA PHE A 63 -1.82 -15.47 -1.67
C PHE A 63 -1.58 -16.02 -0.27
N ASN A 64 -1.42 -15.15 0.72
CA ASN A 64 -1.16 -15.56 2.10
C ASN A 64 -2.39 -16.13 2.83
N ARG A 65 -3.61 -15.96 2.29
CA ARG A 65 -4.81 -16.69 2.78
C ARG A 65 -4.74 -18.18 2.51
N ARG A 66 -3.99 -18.61 1.49
CA ARG A 66 -3.73 -20.02 1.23
C ARG A 66 -2.76 -20.58 2.27
N GLU A 67 -3.02 -21.75 2.82
CA GLU A 67 -2.13 -22.40 3.81
C GLU A 67 -0.85 -22.93 3.15
N ASP A 68 -0.95 -23.36 1.89
CA ASP A 68 0.10 -24.00 1.11
C ASP A 68 1.02 -23.02 0.34
N VAL A 69 0.72 -21.72 0.36
CA VAL A 69 1.48 -20.69 -0.35
C VAL A 69 2.02 -19.67 0.64
N TRP A 70 3.27 -19.28 0.49
CA TRP A 70 3.84 -18.14 1.20
C TRP A 70 4.28 -17.06 0.21
N CYS A 71 3.61 -15.92 0.25
CA CYS A 71 3.93 -14.74 -0.52
C CYS A 71 4.77 -13.79 0.34
N GLU A 72 5.93 -13.42 -0.16
CA GLU A 72 6.90 -12.57 0.53
C GLU A 72 7.21 -11.33 -0.33
N ARG A 73 7.46 -10.17 0.30
CA ARG A 73 7.65 -8.89 -0.38
C ARG A 73 9.10 -8.66 -0.76
N VAL A 74 9.29 -8.07 -1.94
CA VAL A 74 10.60 -7.69 -2.48
C VAL A 74 10.54 -6.29 -3.08
N TYR A 75 11.57 -5.48 -2.86
CA TYR A 75 11.71 -4.14 -3.43
C TYR A 75 13.10 -3.94 -4.01
N SER A 76 13.21 -3.00 -4.95
CA SER A 76 14.51 -2.60 -5.50
C SER A 76 15.33 -1.93 -4.39
N PRO A 77 16.57 -2.34 -4.14
CA PRO A 77 17.41 -1.68 -3.15
C PRO A 77 17.84 -0.29 -3.62
N TRP A 78 18.04 0.61 -2.67
CA TRP A 78 18.61 1.93 -2.96
C TRP A 78 20.09 1.80 -3.34
N HIS A 79 20.66 2.83 -3.94
CA HIS A 79 22.00 2.80 -4.52
C HIS A 79 23.11 2.39 -3.55
N ASP A 80 23.00 2.77 -2.28
CA ASP A 80 23.97 2.44 -1.24
C ASP A 80 24.00 0.94 -0.97
N LEU A 81 22.83 0.32 -0.76
CA LEU A 81 22.74 -1.13 -0.56
C LEU A 81 23.04 -1.89 -1.85
N ASP A 82 22.60 -1.44 -3.03
CA ASP A 82 22.96 -2.08 -4.32
C ASP A 82 24.47 -2.22 -4.46
N LYS A 83 25.21 -1.14 -4.15
CA LYS A 83 26.67 -1.16 -4.19
C LYS A 83 27.26 -2.20 -3.24
N VAL A 84 26.80 -2.24 -1.98
CA VAL A 84 27.29 -3.21 -0.97
C VAL A 84 26.98 -4.65 -1.40
N MET A 85 25.75 -4.89 -1.90
CA MET A 85 25.34 -6.22 -2.38
C MET A 85 26.25 -6.71 -3.50
N ARG A 86 26.60 -5.85 -4.46
CA ARG A 86 27.52 -6.20 -5.55
C ARG A 86 28.95 -6.47 -5.07
N GLU A 87 29.47 -5.62 -4.20
CA GLU A 87 30.83 -5.73 -3.67
C GLU A 87 31.00 -6.99 -2.80
N GLN A 88 29.99 -7.30 -1.96
CA GLN A 88 30.04 -8.43 -1.04
C GLN A 88 29.36 -9.70 -1.57
N LYS A 89 28.78 -9.64 -2.79
CA LYS A 89 28.03 -10.74 -3.43
C LYS A 89 26.85 -11.23 -2.60
N ILE A 90 26.15 -10.32 -1.91
CA ILE A 90 24.94 -10.60 -1.18
C ILE A 90 23.79 -10.67 -2.19
N PRO A 91 23.05 -11.79 -2.31
CA PRO A 91 21.92 -11.88 -3.22
C PRO A 91 20.73 -11.03 -2.71
N LEU A 92 19.87 -10.56 -3.61
CA LEU A 92 18.62 -9.93 -3.23
C LEU A 92 17.72 -10.93 -2.51
N PHE A 93 17.04 -10.48 -1.46
CA PHE A 93 16.30 -11.31 -0.53
C PHE A 93 14.89 -10.76 -0.28
N ALA A 94 14.00 -11.65 0.16
CA ALA A 94 12.64 -11.29 0.57
C ALA A 94 12.60 -10.69 1.98
N LEU A 95 11.62 -9.84 2.27
CA LEU A 95 11.54 -9.15 3.56
C LEU A 95 11.10 -10.07 4.70
N GLU A 96 10.20 -11.02 4.45
CA GLU A 96 9.63 -11.85 5.50
C GLU A 96 10.65 -12.91 5.99
N SER A 97 11.15 -13.76 5.11
CA SER A 97 12.11 -14.81 5.48
C SER A 97 13.54 -14.32 5.57
N GLN A 98 13.90 -13.32 4.80
CA GLN A 98 15.28 -12.88 4.53
C GLN A 98 16.07 -13.88 3.69
N ASP A 99 15.39 -14.80 3.01
CA ASP A 99 16.01 -15.76 2.12
C ASP A 99 16.27 -15.16 0.73
N PRO A 100 17.31 -15.63 0.01
CA PRO A 100 17.58 -15.21 -1.35
C PRO A 100 16.40 -15.48 -2.30
N ILE A 101 16.10 -14.54 -3.20
CA ILE A 101 14.99 -14.69 -4.17
C ILE A 101 15.18 -15.89 -5.07
N LYS A 102 16.41 -16.28 -5.35
CA LYS A 102 16.72 -17.47 -6.16
C LYS A 102 16.15 -18.77 -5.58
N ASP A 103 15.91 -18.83 -4.27
CA ASP A 103 15.42 -20.03 -3.58
C ASP A 103 13.89 -20.14 -3.61
N PHE A 104 13.19 -19.22 -4.31
CA PHE A 104 11.74 -19.20 -4.46
C PHE A 104 11.28 -19.98 -5.69
N ASP A 105 10.02 -20.37 -5.71
CA ASP A 105 9.38 -21.00 -6.87
C ASP A 105 9.00 -19.98 -7.95
N PHE A 106 8.57 -18.79 -7.52
CA PHE A 106 8.16 -17.70 -8.39
C PHE A 106 8.76 -16.36 -7.95
N LEU A 107 9.14 -15.54 -8.93
CA LEU A 107 9.38 -14.11 -8.80
C LEU A 107 8.33 -13.37 -9.62
N GLY A 108 7.31 -12.83 -8.97
CA GLY A 108 6.27 -12.02 -9.60
C GLY A 108 6.63 -10.53 -9.53
N ILE A 109 6.76 -9.88 -10.68
CA ILE A 109 7.13 -8.47 -10.79
C ILE A 109 5.96 -7.66 -11.32
N THR A 110 5.50 -6.66 -10.55
CA THR A 110 4.44 -5.76 -11.02
C THR A 110 5.03 -4.61 -11.83
N ILE A 111 4.61 -4.46 -13.08
CA ILE A 111 5.15 -3.50 -14.04
C ILE A 111 4.15 -2.37 -14.24
N GLN A 112 4.31 -1.28 -13.47
CA GLN A 112 3.35 -0.18 -13.46
C GLN A 112 3.59 0.85 -14.57
N PHE A 113 4.84 1.03 -14.98
CA PHE A 113 5.26 1.96 -16.03
C PHE A 113 6.62 1.54 -16.60
N GLU A 114 6.93 1.94 -17.82
CA GLU A 114 8.08 1.47 -18.60
C GLU A 114 9.43 1.92 -18.02
N MET A 115 9.47 3.01 -17.26
CA MET A 115 10.72 3.50 -16.64
C MET A 115 11.30 2.54 -15.61
N CYS A 116 10.50 1.58 -15.11
CA CYS A 116 11.01 0.56 -14.18
C CYS A 116 11.71 -0.64 -14.86
N TYR A 117 11.78 -0.70 -16.19
CA TYR A 117 12.40 -1.82 -16.91
C TYR A 117 13.86 -2.06 -16.51
N THR A 118 14.62 -0.99 -16.30
CA THR A 118 16.01 -1.11 -15.84
C THR A 118 16.11 -1.66 -14.41
N ASN A 119 15.15 -1.30 -13.54
CA ASN A 119 15.10 -1.83 -12.19
C ASN A 119 14.76 -3.34 -12.19
N ILE A 120 13.95 -3.80 -13.15
CA ILE A 120 13.67 -5.23 -13.32
C ILE A 120 14.96 -6.00 -13.61
N LEU A 121 15.82 -5.47 -14.50
CA LEU A 121 17.12 -6.09 -14.79
C LEU A 121 18.04 -6.05 -13.57
N GLN A 122 18.03 -4.96 -12.80
CA GLN A 122 18.76 -4.87 -11.53
C GLN A 122 18.31 -5.96 -10.54
N ILE A 123 16.99 -6.16 -10.40
CA ILE A 123 16.42 -7.18 -9.50
C ILE A 123 16.88 -8.59 -9.91
N LEU A 124 16.78 -8.92 -11.20
CA LEU A 124 17.23 -10.23 -11.71
C LEU A 124 18.73 -10.45 -11.47
N ASP A 125 19.54 -9.44 -11.75
CA ASP A 125 21.00 -9.50 -11.58
C ASP A 125 21.40 -9.65 -10.09
N LEU A 126 20.83 -8.82 -9.21
CA LEU A 126 21.07 -8.92 -7.77
C LEU A 126 20.51 -10.21 -7.16
N SER A 127 19.44 -10.77 -7.71
CA SER A 127 18.91 -12.08 -7.28
C SER A 127 19.74 -13.23 -7.80
N GLN A 128 20.76 -12.99 -8.64
CA GLN A 128 21.57 -14.01 -9.29
C GLN A 128 20.72 -14.98 -10.15
N ILE A 129 19.65 -14.48 -10.73
CA ILE A 129 18.78 -15.18 -11.67
C ILE A 129 19.23 -14.80 -13.09
N PRO A 130 19.39 -15.78 -14.02
CA PRO A 130 19.72 -15.47 -15.42
C PRO A 130 18.76 -14.45 -16.00
N LEU A 131 19.29 -13.38 -16.62
CA LEU A 131 18.48 -12.29 -17.17
C LEU A 131 17.47 -12.82 -18.19
N HIS A 132 17.97 -13.54 -19.20
CA HIS A 132 17.10 -14.10 -20.25
C HIS A 132 16.40 -15.38 -19.77
N ALA A 133 15.08 -15.44 -20.01
CA ALA A 133 14.26 -16.61 -19.65
C ALA A 133 14.78 -17.93 -20.24
N LYS A 134 15.32 -17.88 -21.47
CA LYS A 134 15.89 -19.05 -22.15
C LYS A 134 17.11 -19.69 -21.47
N ASP A 135 17.79 -18.93 -20.62
CA ASP A 135 19.03 -19.38 -19.93
C ASP A 135 18.72 -19.95 -18.54
N ARG A 136 17.44 -19.90 -18.08
CA ARG A 136 16.99 -20.40 -16.79
C ARG A 136 16.81 -21.91 -16.81
N THR A 137 17.14 -22.51 -15.67
CA THR A 137 17.06 -23.95 -15.42
C THR A 137 15.95 -24.30 -14.42
N LEU A 138 15.86 -25.56 -14.01
CA LEU A 138 14.95 -26.01 -12.96
C LEU A 138 15.30 -25.45 -11.57
N ASP A 139 16.52 -24.97 -11.38
CA ASP A 139 17.00 -24.39 -10.13
C ASP A 139 16.69 -22.89 -10.01
N ASP A 140 16.11 -22.29 -11.05
CA ASP A 140 15.75 -20.88 -11.09
C ASP A 140 14.22 -20.69 -10.95
N PRO A 141 13.74 -19.65 -10.26
CA PRO A 141 12.31 -19.36 -10.16
C PRO A 141 11.69 -19.06 -11.53
N PHE A 142 10.38 -19.23 -11.65
CA PHE A 142 9.64 -18.69 -12.77
C PHE A 142 9.43 -17.19 -12.57
N VAL A 143 9.82 -16.38 -13.55
CA VAL A 143 9.66 -14.93 -13.51
C VAL A 143 8.38 -14.54 -14.22
N ILE A 144 7.45 -13.94 -13.47
CA ILE A 144 6.11 -13.55 -13.94
C ILE A 144 5.99 -12.02 -13.96
N GLY A 145 5.60 -11.45 -15.08
CA GLY A 145 5.24 -10.03 -15.19
C GLY A 145 3.74 -9.81 -14.98
N GLY A 146 3.36 -8.82 -14.17
CA GLY A 146 1.98 -8.38 -13.98
C GLY A 146 1.86 -6.86 -14.06
N GLY A 147 0.64 -6.33 -14.02
CA GLY A 147 0.37 -4.89 -14.02
C GLY A 147 0.10 -4.28 -15.41
N PRO A 148 -0.11 -2.95 -15.49
CA PRO A 148 -0.61 -2.32 -16.72
C PRO A 148 0.33 -2.38 -17.93
N CYS A 149 1.65 -2.48 -17.73
CA CYS A 149 2.58 -2.59 -18.86
C CYS A 149 2.54 -3.94 -19.54
N THR A 150 1.95 -4.97 -18.95
CA THR A 150 1.81 -6.30 -19.55
C THR A 150 0.84 -6.33 -20.74
N TYR A 151 0.11 -5.25 -21.00
CA TYR A 151 -0.68 -5.09 -22.23
C TYR A 151 0.19 -4.80 -23.46
N ASN A 152 1.48 -4.51 -23.28
CA ASN A 152 2.50 -4.47 -24.30
C ASN A 152 3.79 -5.09 -23.74
N PRO A 153 3.86 -6.43 -23.59
CA PRO A 153 4.96 -7.09 -22.91
C PRO A 153 6.22 -7.23 -23.77
N GLU A 154 6.10 -7.16 -25.09
CA GLU A 154 7.17 -7.47 -26.03
C GLU A 154 8.49 -6.72 -25.82
N PRO A 155 8.53 -5.44 -25.40
CA PRO A 155 9.80 -4.75 -25.15
C PRO A 155 10.70 -5.40 -24.09
N ILE A 156 10.13 -6.24 -23.21
CA ILE A 156 10.85 -6.94 -22.12
C ILE A 156 10.55 -8.44 -22.09
N ALA A 157 9.90 -8.96 -23.10
CA ALA A 157 9.42 -10.34 -23.17
C ALA A 157 10.53 -11.38 -22.94
N GLU A 158 11.75 -11.13 -23.44
CA GLU A 158 12.88 -12.07 -23.32
C GLU A 158 13.39 -12.25 -21.86
N PHE A 159 13.02 -11.37 -20.94
CA PHE A 159 13.43 -11.45 -19.54
C PHE A 159 12.39 -12.14 -18.65
N PHE A 160 11.22 -12.49 -19.19
CA PHE A 160 10.12 -13.11 -18.45
C PHE A 160 9.78 -14.50 -18.98
N ASP A 161 9.45 -15.42 -18.08
CA ASP A 161 8.93 -16.74 -18.46
C ASP A 161 7.47 -16.63 -18.91
N LEU A 162 6.68 -15.81 -18.23
CA LEU A 162 5.27 -15.55 -18.56
C LEU A 162 4.79 -14.20 -18.04
N PHE A 163 3.68 -13.73 -18.61
CA PHE A 163 2.98 -12.53 -18.14
C PHE A 163 1.53 -12.85 -17.78
N TYR A 164 1.05 -12.19 -16.75
CA TYR A 164 -0.35 -12.19 -16.36
C TYR A 164 -1.02 -10.93 -16.89
N ILE A 165 -2.03 -11.09 -17.76
CA ILE A 165 -2.73 -9.98 -18.43
C ILE A 165 -4.07 -9.73 -17.76
N GLY A 166 -4.19 -8.65 -17.00
CA GLY A 166 -5.42 -8.25 -16.34
C GLY A 166 -5.36 -8.20 -14.83
N GLU A 167 -6.49 -8.43 -14.18
CA GLU A 167 -6.65 -8.35 -12.73
C GLU A 167 -6.31 -9.68 -12.08
N GLY A 168 -5.38 -9.65 -11.11
CA GLY A 168 -4.72 -10.85 -10.57
C GLY A 168 -5.61 -11.74 -9.71
N GLU A 169 -6.77 -11.27 -9.28
CA GLU A 169 -7.65 -12.01 -8.36
C GLU A 169 -8.39 -13.19 -9.00
N THR A 170 -8.23 -13.44 -10.31
CA THR A 170 -9.03 -14.46 -11.02
C THR A 170 -8.31 -15.79 -11.25
N ALA A 171 -7.10 -15.79 -11.82
CA ALA A 171 -6.48 -17.00 -12.35
C ALA A 171 -5.19 -17.45 -11.61
N TYR A 172 -4.72 -16.73 -10.58
CA TYR A 172 -3.51 -17.13 -9.86
C TYR A 172 -3.69 -18.45 -9.10
N ASP A 173 -4.86 -18.72 -8.57
CA ASP A 173 -5.09 -20.02 -7.88
C ASP A 173 -4.88 -21.19 -8.84
N GLU A 174 -5.41 -21.11 -10.07
CA GLU A 174 -5.21 -22.16 -11.09
C GLU A 174 -3.71 -22.29 -11.47
N LEU A 175 -2.97 -21.18 -11.57
CA LEU A 175 -1.55 -21.21 -11.85
C LEU A 175 -0.75 -21.87 -10.73
N LEU A 176 -1.03 -21.51 -9.47
CA LEU A 176 -0.35 -22.08 -8.31
C LEU A 176 -0.64 -23.58 -8.15
N ASP A 177 -1.91 -24.00 -8.40
CA ASP A 177 -2.27 -25.41 -8.36
C ASP A 177 -1.61 -26.21 -9.50
N ALA A 178 -1.58 -25.66 -10.72
CA ALA A 178 -0.85 -26.26 -11.83
C ALA A 178 0.65 -26.40 -11.56
N TYR A 179 1.24 -25.42 -10.86
CA TYR A 179 2.64 -25.49 -10.43
C TYR A 179 2.88 -26.60 -9.41
N LYS A 180 2.00 -26.75 -8.42
CA LYS A 180 2.10 -27.82 -7.41
C LYS A 180 2.02 -29.20 -8.07
N GLU A 181 1.13 -29.39 -9.05
CA GLU A 181 1.03 -30.63 -9.82
C GLU A 181 2.30 -30.92 -10.65
N TRP A 182 2.95 -29.88 -11.13
CA TRP A 182 4.18 -29.99 -11.89
C TRP A 182 5.42 -30.19 -11.00
N LYS A 183 5.51 -29.49 -9.86
CA LYS A 183 6.65 -29.55 -8.94
C LYS A 183 6.91 -30.97 -8.47
N GLY A 184 8.12 -31.46 -8.65
CA GLY A 184 8.49 -32.84 -8.30
C GLY A 184 8.01 -33.93 -9.26
N SER A 185 7.34 -33.59 -10.36
CA SER A 185 6.88 -34.56 -11.37
C SER A 185 7.97 -35.10 -12.29
N GLY A 186 9.15 -34.49 -12.26
CA GLY A 186 10.24 -34.79 -13.20
C GLY A 186 10.11 -34.19 -14.60
N LYS A 187 9.05 -33.40 -14.82
CA LYS A 187 8.81 -32.70 -16.07
C LYS A 187 9.74 -31.47 -16.23
N SER A 188 9.97 -31.09 -17.48
CA SER A 188 10.78 -29.91 -17.84
C SER A 188 10.06 -28.60 -17.51
N ARG A 189 10.83 -27.52 -17.40
CA ARG A 189 10.31 -26.13 -17.30
C ARG A 189 9.37 -25.79 -18.45
N ARG A 190 9.67 -26.25 -19.67
CA ARG A 190 8.81 -26.04 -20.84
C ARG A 190 7.42 -26.67 -20.68
N GLU A 191 7.33 -27.88 -20.14
CA GLU A 191 6.05 -28.55 -19.92
C GLU A 191 5.15 -27.82 -18.90
N PHE A 192 5.75 -27.17 -17.90
CA PHE A 192 4.97 -26.27 -17.03
C PHE A 192 4.47 -25.06 -17.78
N LEU A 193 5.30 -24.42 -18.62
CA LEU A 193 4.89 -23.26 -19.41
C LEU A 193 3.79 -23.63 -20.42
N GLU A 194 3.82 -24.82 -20.99
CA GLU A 194 2.74 -25.35 -21.85
C GLU A 194 1.42 -25.54 -21.10
N ARG A 195 1.46 -25.96 -19.84
CA ARG A 195 0.28 -25.98 -18.98
C ARG A 195 -0.20 -24.57 -18.60
N ALA A 196 0.72 -23.69 -18.28
CA ALA A 196 0.41 -22.29 -17.95
C ALA A 196 -0.21 -21.53 -19.12
N ALA A 197 0.26 -21.76 -20.35
CA ALA A 197 -0.29 -21.12 -21.56
C ALA A 197 -1.77 -21.45 -21.82
N GLN A 198 -2.32 -22.52 -21.23
CA GLN A 198 -3.72 -22.91 -21.32
C GLN A 198 -4.62 -22.17 -20.32
N ILE A 199 -4.03 -21.48 -19.33
CA ILE A 199 -4.77 -20.70 -18.33
C ILE A 199 -5.13 -19.34 -18.94
N GLU A 200 -6.41 -18.94 -18.89
CA GLU A 200 -6.84 -17.65 -19.42
C GLU A 200 -6.08 -16.48 -18.74
N GLY A 201 -5.60 -15.56 -19.56
CA GLY A 201 -4.87 -14.38 -19.09
C GLY A 201 -3.36 -14.56 -19.00
N LEU A 202 -2.84 -15.77 -19.18
CA LEU A 202 -1.41 -15.99 -19.20
C LEU A 202 -0.85 -15.93 -20.64
N TYR A 203 0.20 -15.15 -20.79
CA TYR A 203 0.98 -15.01 -22.01
C TYR A 203 2.39 -15.55 -21.78
N VAL A 204 2.79 -16.55 -22.57
CA VAL A 204 4.12 -17.17 -22.51
C VAL A 204 4.90 -16.76 -23.77
N PRO A 205 5.83 -15.80 -23.70
CA PRO A 205 6.52 -15.25 -24.88
C PRO A 205 7.23 -16.30 -25.74
N LEU A 206 7.77 -17.33 -25.10
CA LEU A 206 8.46 -18.44 -25.79
C LEU A 206 7.60 -19.13 -26.88
N PHE A 207 6.29 -19.01 -26.78
CA PHE A 207 5.33 -19.71 -27.67
C PHE A 207 4.75 -18.83 -28.77
N TYR A 208 5.39 -17.70 -29.08
CA TYR A 208 4.97 -16.80 -30.15
C TYR A 208 6.16 -16.36 -30.98
N ASP A 209 5.96 -16.30 -32.31
CA ASP A 209 6.93 -15.81 -33.26
C ASP A 209 6.46 -14.50 -33.92
N ALA A 210 7.35 -13.52 -33.96
CA ALA A 210 7.17 -12.26 -34.67
C ALA A 210 7.93 -12.31 -35.99
N GLU A 211 7.22 -12.12 -37.12
CA GLU A 211 7.83 -11.93 -38.43
C GLU A 211 7.76 -10.46 -38.83
N TYR A 212 8.82 -9.97 -39.41
CA TYR A 212 8.92 -8.58 -39.87
C TYR A 212 9.07 -8.51 -41.41
N ASN A 213 8.53 -7.46 -41.98
CA ASN A 213 8.75 -7.09 -43.38
C ASN A 213 10.15 -6.49 -43.54
N GLU A 214 10.60 -6.35 -44.83
CA GLU A 214 11.92 -5.76 -45.16
C GLU A 214 12.07 -4.32 -44.65
N ASP A 215 10.98 -3.58 -44.49
CA ASP A 215 10.93 -2.22 -43.95
C ASP A 215 10.90 -2.12 -42.43
N GLY A 216 10.97 -3.28 -41.72
CA GLY A 216 10.93 -3.37 -40.28
C GLY A 216 9.53 -3.30 -39.62
N THR A 217 8.47 -3.23 -40.43
CA THR A 217 7.09 -3.31 -39.92
C THR A 217 6.73 -4.76 -39.59
N LEU A 218 5.89 -4.94 -38.56
CA LEU A 218 5.41 -6.26 -38.14
C LEU A 218 4.55 -6.88 -39.25
N LYS A 219 4.96 -8.06 -39.73
CA LYS A 219 4.22 -8.83 -40.75
C LYS A 219 3.21 -9.77 -40.12
N SER A 220 3.62 -10.52 -39.10
CA SER A 220 2.77 -11.44 -38.37
C SER A 220 3.27 -11.63 -36.94
N PHE A 221 2.35 -11.95 -36.06
CA PHE A 221 2.64 -12.36 -34.68
C PHE A 221 1.72 -13.54 -34.35
N THR A 222 2.28 -14.74 -34.29
CA THR A 222 1.49 -15.99 -34.26
C THR A 222 2.04 -16.98 -33.25
N PRO A 223 1.17 -17.79 -32.62
CA PRO A 223 1.66 -18.86 -31.77
C PRO A 223 2.44 -19.92 -32.56
N ASN A 224 3.52 -20.39 -31.98
CA ASN A 224 4.36 -21.47 -32.49
C ASN A 224 4.19 -22.78 -31.69
N ASN A 225 3.24 -22.81 -30.77
CA ASN A 225 2.93 -23.93 -29.88
C ASN A 225 1.41 -24.17 -29.84
N GLU A 226 1.00 -25.44 -29.88
CA GLU A 226 -0.42 -25.84 -29.91
C GLU A 226 -1.22 -25.45 -28.66
N TYR A 227 -0.54 -25.24 -27.51
CA TYR A 227 -1.16 -24.83 -26.25
C TYR A 227 -1.30 -23.32 -26.09
N ALA A 228 -0.62 -22.54 -26.93
CA ALA A 228 -0.68 -21.08 -26.87
C ALA A 228 -1.90 -20.56 -27.67
N PRO A 229 -2.76 -19.72 -27.07
CA PRO A 229 -3.91 -19.16 -27.77
C PRO A 229 -3.47 -18.11 -28.80
N ALA A 230 -4.21 -18.00 -29.92
CA ALA A 230 -3.97 -16.95 -30.91
C ALA A 230 -4.19 -15.53 -30.34
N THR A 231 -4.98 -15.41 -29.28
CA THR A 231 -5.24 -14.15 -28.57
C THR A 231 -5.36 -14.44 -27.08
N VAL A 232 -4.56 -13.75 -26.27
CA VAL A 232 -4.65 -13.84 -24.82
C VAL A 232 -5.78 -12.96 -24.32
N LYS A 233 -6.72 -13.54 -23.59
CA LYS A 233 -7.89 -12.83 -23.06
C LYS A 233 -7.57 -12.20 -21.72
N LYS A 234 -7.73 -10.89 -21.62
CA LYS A 234 -7.56 -10.14 -20.38
C LYS A 234 -8.48 -10.63 -19.29
N GLN A 235 -7.96 -10.83 -18.09
CA GLN A 235 -8.72 -11.18 -16.91
C GLN A 235 -9.37 -9.95 -16.27
N ILE A 236 -10.62 -10.06 -15.86
CA ILE A 236 -11.42 -8.98 -15.28
C ILE A 236 -12.26 -9.53 -14.13
N VAL A 237 -12.15 -8.92 -12.96
CA VAL A 237 -13.07 -9.15 -11.84
C VAL A 237 -14.34 -8.37 -12.11
N MET A 238 -15.43 -9.07 -12.48
CA MET A 238 -16.68 -8.41 -12.84
C MET A 238 -17.45 -7.88 -11.62
N ASP A 239 -17.38 -8.55 -10.49
CA ASP A 239 -17.89 -8.05 -9.22
C ASP A 239 -16.74 -7.78 -8.26
N VAL A 240 -16.45 -6.49 -8.05
CA VAL A 240 -15.37 -6.05 -7.16
C VAL A 240 -15.81 -6.00 -5.69
N THR A 241 -17.11 -6.15 -5.39
CA THR A 241 -17.64 -6.06 -4.03
C THR A 241 -17.09 -7.17 -3.13
N ASP A 242 -17.07 -8.39 -3.64
CA ASP A 242 -16.57 -9.56 -2.91
C ASP A 242 -15.15 -9.98 -3.30
N ALA A 243 -14.50 -9.22 -4.19
CA ALA A 243 -13.10 -9.46 -4.53
C ALA A 243 -12.17 -9.35 -3.29
N PRO A 244 -11.09 -10.15 -3.24
CA PRO A 244 -10.12 -10.08 -2.14
C PRO A 244 -9.68 -8.66 -1.84
N TYR A 245 -9.63 -8.31 -0.55
CA TYR A 245 -9.19 -7.01 -0.09
C TYR A 245 -8.41 -7.13 1.22
N PRO A 246 -7.29 -6.41 1.42
CA PRO A 246 -6.45 -6.56 2.60
C PRO A 246 -7.09 -5.86 3.81
N MET A 247 -7.69 -6.64 4.71
CA MET A 247 -8.27 -6.11 5.95
C MET A 247 -7.24 -5.83 7.04
N LYS A 248 -6.04 -6.40 6.90
CA LYS A 248 -4.90 -6.21 7.79
C LYS A 248 -3.65 -5.91 6.96
N PRO A 249 -3.63 -4.76 6.25
CA PRO A 249 -2.45 -4.40 5.46
C PRO A 249 -1.22 -4.28 6.35
N VAL A 250 -0.06 -4.59 5.79
CA VAL A 250 1.22 -4.46 6.50
C VAL A 250 1.48 -2.99 6.80
N VAL A 251 1.83 -2.70 8.05
CA VAL A 251 2.11 -1.33 8.54
C VAL A 251 3.61 -1.09 8.53
N PRO A 252 4.13 -0.18 7.69
CA PRO A 252 5.55 0.08 7.59
C PRO A 252 6.13 0.73 8.84
N PHE A 253 7.41 0.45 9.17
CA PHE A 253 8.12 1.11 10.27
C PHE A 253 8.57 2.54 9.96
N ILE A 254 8.61 2.92 8.69
CA ILE A 254 9.00 4.25 8.23
C ILE A 254 7.87 4.86 7.42
N LYS A 255 7.85 6.18 7.37
CA LYS A 255 6.87 6.91 6.56
C LYS A 255 7.01 6.54 5.08
N VAL A 256 5.92 6.10 4.48
CA VAL A 256 5.81 5.74 3.06
C VAL A 256 5.02 6.81 2.29
N THR A 257 4.95 6.69 0.96
CA THR A 257 4.27 7.67 0.10
C THR A 257 2.76 7.75 0.40
N GLN A 258 2.12 6.60 0.66
CA GLN A 258 0.70 6.50 1.03
C GLN A 258 0.58 5.87 2.43
N ASP A 259 0.89 6.65 3.46
CA ASP A 259 0.87 6.23 4.86
C ASP A 259 -0.53 6.40 5.46
N ARG A 260 -1.49 5.63 4.93
CA ARG A 260 -2.92 5.75 5.23
C ARG A 260 -3.72 4.53 4.79
N VAL A 261 -4.94 4.38 5.29
CA VAL A 261 -5.91 3.43 4.74
C VAL A 261 -6.33 3.89 3.34
N VAL A 262 -6.29 3.00 2.37
CA VAL A 262 -6.74 3.24 1.01
C VAL A 262 -7.99 2.42 0.74
N LEU A 263 -9.10 3.04 0.36
CA LEU A 263 -10.34 2.38 -0.04
C LEU A 263 -10.50 2.48 -1.55
N GLU A 264 -10.39 1.36 -2.25
CA GLU A 264 -10.69 1.28 -3.69
C GLU A 264 -12.20 1.28 -3.89
N ILE A 265 -12.75 2.43 -4.28
CA ILE A 265 -14.21 2.61 -4.40
C ILE A 265 -14.75 2.10 -5.74
N GLN A 266 -13.93 2.19 -6.80
CA GLN A 266 -14.28 1.67 -8.13
C GLN A 266 -13.05 1.37 -8.96
N ARG A 267 -13.20 0.47 -9.94
CA ARG A 267 -12.24 0.18 -11.01
C ARG A 267 -12.77 0.66 -12.34
N GLY A 268 -11.86 1.11 -13.21
CA GLY A 268 -12.20 1.66 -14.51
C GLY A 268 -12.60 3.14 -14.46
N CYS A 269 -12.88 3.71 -15.64
CA CYS A 269 -13.27 5.10 -15.80
C CYS A 269 -14.16 5.27 -17.02
N ILE A 270 -15.21 6.10 -16.90
CA ILE A 270 -16.17 6.39 -17.99
C ILE A 270 -15.69 7.50 -18.94
N ARG A 271 -14.65 8.26 -18.57
CA ARG A 271 -14.32 9.55 -19.19
C ARG A 271 -13.77 9.47 -20.63
N GLY A 272 -13.16 8.44 -21.06
CA GLY A 272 -12.69 8.29 -22.43
C GLY A 272 -11.65 9.33 -22.90
N CYS A 273 -10.84 9.88 -22.00
CA CYS A 273 -9.77 10.84 -22.32
C CYS A 273 -8.77 10.22 -23.29
N ARG A 274 -8.48 10.89 -24.42
CA ARG A 274 -7.66 10.33 -25.53
C ARG A 274 -6.22 10.02 -25.13
N PHE A 275 -5.68 10.74 -24.14
CA PHE A 275 -4.31 10.55 -23.65
C PHE A 275 -4.21 9.48 -22.55
N CYS A 276 -5.33 8.99 -22.01
CA CYS A 276 -5.34 8.17 -20.80
C CYS A 276 -5.36 6.68 -21.13
N GLN A 277 -4.22 6.01 -21.00
CA GLN A 277 -4.13 4.56 -21.13
C GLN A 277 -4.96 3.84 -20.07
N ALA A 278 -4.88 4.24 -18.81
CA ALA A 278 -5.59 3.63 -17.69
C ALA A 278 -7.12 3.60 -17.92
N GLY A 279 -7.70 4.66 -18.50
CA GLY A 279 -9.11 4.72 -18.86
C GLY A 279 -9.54 3.67 -19.88
N MET A 280 -8.62 3.05 -20.60
CA MET A 280 -8.87 1.95 -21.54
C MET A 280 -8.56 0.59 -20.91
N LEU A 281 -7.46 0.47 -20.17
CA LEU A 281 -7.00 -0.79 -19.62
C LEU A 281 -7.95 -1.35 -18.55
N TYR A 282 -8.51 -0.49 -17.70
CA TYR A 282 -9.30 -0.92 -16.54
C TYR A 282 -10.81 -0.98 -16.78
N ARG A 283 -11.26 -0.95 -18.05
CA ARG A 283 -12.67 -1.16 -18.40
C ARG A 283 -13.11 -2.62 -18.21
N PRO A 284 -14.41 -2.83 -17.89
CA PRO A 284 -15.50 -1.88 -17.64
C PRO A 284 -15.39 -1.16 -16.31
N VAL A 285 -16.24 -0.13 -16.08
CA VAL A 285 -16.38 0.49 -14.75
C VAL A 285 -17.13 -0.48 -13.83
N ARG A 286 -16.61 -0.68 -12.63
CA ARG A 286 -17.20 -1.51 -11.59
C ARG A 286 -17.04 -0.80 -10.25
N GLU A 287 -18.15 -0.60 -9.59
CA GLU A 287 -18.21 0.07 -8.29
C GLU A 287 -18.25 -0.97 -7.16
N ARG A 288 -17.56 -0.68 -6.08
CA ARG A 288 -17.63 -1.49 -4.86
C ARG A 288 -18.81 -1.00 -4.03
N ASN A 289 -19.55 -1.92 -3.44
CA ASN A 289 -20.71 -1.61 -2.60
C ASN A 289 -20.32 -0.75 -1.39
N VAL A 290 -21.13 0.29 -1.08
CA VAL A 290 -20.84 1.25 -0.01
C VAL A 290 -20.79 0.61 1.37
N GLU A 291 -21.64 -0.37 1.66
CA GLU A 291 -21.66 -1.04 2.97
C GLU A 291 -20.35 -1.84 3.18
N ARG A 292 -19.82 -2.47 2.12
CA ARG A 292 -18.51 -3.11 2.18
C ARG A 292 -17.38 -2.11 2.44
N LEU A 293 -17.42 -0.95 1.80
CA LEU A 293 -16.43 0.11 2.02
C LEU A 293 -16.47 0.66 3.44
N LYS A 294 -17.65 0.81 4.03
CA LYS A 294 -17.82 1.19 5.44
C LYS A 294 -17.19 0.17 6.37
N GLN A 295 -17.41 -1.12 6.13
CA GLN A 295 -16.78 -2.20 6.90
C GLN A 295 -15.27 -2.18 6.73
N TYR A 296 -14.76 -2.07 5.49
CA TYR A 296 -13.32 -2.02 5.22
C TYR A 296 -12.65 -0.84 5.94
N ALA A 297 -13.26 0.34 5.90
CA ALA A 297 -12.75 1.51 6.61
C ALA A 297 -12.56 1.23 8.12
N HIS A 298 -13.59 0.66 8.75
CA HIS A 298 -13.56 0.33 10.17
C HIS A 298 -12.46 -0.70 10.49
N ASP A 299 -12.46 -1.83 9.78
CA ASP A 299 -11.55 -2.94 10.07
C ASP A 299 -10.09 -2.58 9.78
N MET A 300 -9.83 -1.88 8.67
CA MET A 300 -8.47 -1.46 8.33
C MET A 300 -7.91 -0.43 9.32
N LEU A 301 -8.69 0.57 9.72
CA LEU A 301 -8.25 1.54 10.74
C LEU A 301 -7.96 0.84 12.07
N GLN A 302 -8.81 -0.11 12.49
CA GLN A 302 -8.61 -0.86 13.72
C GLN A 302 -7.35 -1.75 13.68
N ASN A 303 -7.07 -2.36 12.51
CA ASN A 303 -5.96 -3.28 12.35
C ASN A 303 -4.61 -2.60 12.07
N THR A 304 -4.61 -1.32 11.68
CA THR A 304 -3.38 -0.59 11.31
C THR A 304 -3.03 0.55 12.25
N GLY A 305 -4.02 1.16 12.88
CA GLY A 305 -3.84 2.38 13.67
C GLY A 305 -3.62 3.65 12.84
N HIS A 306 -3.85 3.60 11.51
CA HIS A 306 -3.81 4.81 10.67
C HIS A 306 -4.92 5.78 11.05
N GLU A 307 -4.67 7.06 10.88
CA GLU A 307 -5.61 8.16 11.17
C GLU A 307 -6.21 8.79 9.91
N GLU A 308 -5.71 8.40 8.73
CA GLU A 308 -6.16 8.95 7.45
C GLU A 308 -6.77 7.85 6.55
N ILE A 309 -7.79 8.23 5.78
CA ILE A 309 -8.40 7.41 4.74
C ILE A 309 -8.33 8.14 3.39
N SER A 310 -7.91 7.43 2.36
CA SER A 310 -7.98 7.88 0.96
C SER A 310 -8.97 7.03 0.17
N LEU A 311 -9.74 7.69 -0.70
CA LEU A 311 -10.58 7.01 -1.68
C LEU A 311 -9.79 6.84 -2.98
N SER A 312 -9.63 5.59 -3.44
CA SER A 312 -8.88 5.26 -4.65
C SER A 312 -9.80 4.91 -5.80
N SER A 313 -9.65 5.64 -6.90
CA SER A 313 -10.26 5.35 -8.20
C SER A 313 -9.62 6.21 -9.29
N LEU A 314 -9.91 5.90 -10.56
CA LEU A 314 -9.52 6.76 -11.69
C LEU A 314 -10.40 8.02 -11.80
N SER A 315 -11.57 8.04 -11.18
CA SER A 315 -12.49 9.19 -11.18
C SER A 315 -13.45 9.11 -10.00
N SER A 316 -13.00 9.53 -8.82
CA SER A 316 -13.76 9.39 -7.57
C SER A 316 -15.10 10.15 -7.57
N SER A 317 -15.18 11.28 -8.32
CA SER A 317 -16.42 12.04 -8.45
C SER A 317 -17.53 11.30 -9.21
N ASP A 318 -17.19 10.23 -9.93
CA ASP A 318 -18.14 9.46 -10.72
C ASP A 318 -18.69 8.24 -9.97
N TYR A 319 -18.19 7.98 -8.75
CA TYR A 319 -18.73 6.92 -7.89
C TYR A 319 -20.14 7.27 -7.42
N SER A 320 -21.10 6.38 -7.67
CA SER A 320 -22.54 6.66 -7.48
C SER A 320 -22.91 6.96 -6.03
N GLU A 321 -22.29 6.30 -5.06
CA GLU A 321 -22.58 6.41 -3.63
C GLU A 321 -21.55 7.28 -2.87
N LEU A 322 -20.80 8.14 -3.58
CA LEU A 322 -19.74 8.96 -2.99
C LEU A 322 -20.23 9.79 -1.79
N LYS A 323 -21.40 10.45 -1.95
CA LYS A 323 -21.95 11.31 -0.89
C LYS A 323 -22.25 10.51 0.38
N GLU A 324 -22.84 9.34 0.24
CA GLU A 324 -23.18 8.48 1.36
C GLU A 324 -21.93 8.02 2.07
N LEU A 325 -20.94 7.50 1.32
CA LEU A 325 -19.66 7.03 1.86
C LEU A 325 -18.93 8.13 2.63
N VAL A 326 -18.77 9.32 2.01
CA VAL A 326 -18.06 10.44 2.64
C VAL A 326 -18.78 10.92 3.90
N THR A 327 -20.12 11.01 3.86
CA THR A 327 -20.90 11.38 5.05
C THR A 327 -20.67 10.39 6.19
N TYR A 328 -20.77 9.09 5.91
CA TYR A 328 -20.48 8.04 6.89
C TYR A 328 -19.07 8.14 7.47
N LEU A 329 -18.05 8.27 6.61
CA LEU A 329 -16.65 8.36 7.06
C LEU A 329 -16.42 9.57 7.96
N ILE A 330 -17.01 10.72 7.61
CA ILE A 330 -16.93 11.91 8.44
C ILE A 330 -17.64 11.68 9.78
N ASP A 331 -18.85 11.15 9.79
CA ASP A 331 -19.64 11.00 11.02
C ASP A 331 -19.06 9.91 11.94
N GLU A 332 -18.59 8.78 11.39
CA GLU A 332 -18.04 7.66 12.15
C GLU A 332 -16.65 7.94 12.72
N PHE A 333 -15.77 8.58 11.92
CA PHE A 333 -14.36 8.75 12.30
C PHE A 333 -13.98 10.17 12.73
N LYS A 334 -14.93 11.08 12.71
CA LYS A 334 -14.78 12.50 12.98
C LYS A 334 -14.10 12.84 14.31
N ASN A 335 -14.18 11.98 15.32
CA ASN A 335 -13.75 12.26 16.66
C ASN A 335 -12.87 11.15 17.30
N LYS A 336 -12.42 10.18 16.56
CA LYS A 336 -11.58 9.11 17.12
C LYS A 336 -10.16 9.62 17.33
N GLY A 337 -9.90 10.07 18.55
CA GLY A 337 -8.60 10.57 19.02
C GLY A 337 -8.74 11.78 19.90
N ILE A 338 -9.43 12.84 19.45
CA ILE A 338 -9.55 14.07 20.27
C ILE A 338 -10.45 13.87 21.48
N ASP A 339 -11.52 13.10 21.38
CA ASP A 339 -12.42 12.72 22.49
C ASP A 339 -11.70 11.86 23.53
N VAL A 340 -10.91 10.88 23.10
CA VAL A 340 -10.08 10.06 23.99
C VAL A 340 -9.02 10.91 24.68
N PHE A 341 -8.39 11.83 23.95
CA PHE A 341 -7.41 12.78 24.50
C PHE A 341 -8.05 13.68 25.55
N LEU A 342 -9.21 14.30 25.24
CA LEU A 342 -9.94 15.17 26.15
C LEU A 342 -10.43 14.43 27.40
N GLU A 343 -10.94 13.20 27.25
CA GLU A 343 -11.32 12.36 28.39
C GLU A 343 -10.11 11.99 29.24
N SER A 344 -8.95 11.74 28.64
CA SER A 344 -7.71 11.50 29.40
C SER A 344 -7.28 12.72 30.21
N LEU A 345 -7.37 13.92 29.63
CA LEU A 345 -7.13 15.17 30.35
C LEU A 345 -8.14 15.38 31.48
N ASN A 346 -9.41 15.04 31.29
CA ASN A 346 -10.45 15.09 32.30
C ASN A 346 -10.18 14.13 33.47
N ARG A 347 -9.71 12.90 33.17
CA ARG A 347 -9.28 11.95 34.21
C ARG A 347 -8.11 12.49 35.01
N LEU A 348 -7.11 13.08 34.34
CA LEU A 348 -5.99 13.76 35.04
C LEU A 348 -6.48 14.92 35.89
N ASN A 349 -7.43 15.73 35.42
CA ASN A 349 -8.00 16.85 36.16
C ASN A 349 -8.68 16.40 37.48
N ARG A 350 -9.28 15.21 37.46
CA ARG A 350 -9.96 14.60 38.60
C ARG A 350 -9.04 13.76 39.52
N ASP A 351 -7.81 13.48 39.09
CA ASP A 351 -6.87 12.66 39.88
C ASP A 351 -6.41 13.42 41.13
N LYS A 352 -6.75 12.87 42.28
CA LYS A 352 -6.35 13.43 43.57
C LYS A 352 -4.85 13.37 43.86
N ASN A 353 -4.15 12.45 43.17
CA ASN A 353 -2.70 12.26 43.33
C ASN A 353 -1.89 13.15 42.38
N LEU A 354 -2.53 13.87 41.48
CA LEU A 354 -1.84 14.84 40.62
C LEU A 354 -1.43 16.06 41.47
N HIS A 355 -0.13 16.24 41.69
CA HIS A 355 0.42 17.34 42.49
C HIS A 355 0.93 18.52 41.67
N LYS A 356 0.85 18.42 40.32
CA LYS A 356 1.31 19.46 39.39
C LYS A 356 0.15 19.95 38.53
N ASN A 357 0.19 21.23 38.17
CA ASN A 357 -0.72 21.75 37.15
C ASN A 357 -0.24 21.32 35.77
N VAL A 358 -1.17 20.97 34.90
CA VAL A 358 -0.95 20.59 33.52
C VAL A 358 -1.55 21.65 32.63
N LEU A 359 -0.79 22.13 31.65
CA LEU A 359 -1.29 22.99 30.56
C LEU A 359 -1.28 22.20 29.27
N ALA A 360 -2.45 21.99 28.68
CA ALA A 360 -2.63 21.26 27.44
C ALA A 360 -3.01 22.23 26.31
N PHE A 361 -2.23 22.21 25.22
CA PHE A 361 -2.55 22.93 24.00
C PHE A 361 -3.18 21.96 22.99
N ILE A 362 -4.34 22.31 22.49
CA ILE A 362 -5.06 21.55 21.45
C ILE A 362 -4.96 22.33 20.14
N ASN A 363 -4.03 21.91 19.29
CA ASN A 363 -3.79 22.53 17.99
C ASN A 363 -4.53 21.69 16.91
N VAL A 364 -5.80 21.94 16.73
CA VAL A 364 -6.65 21.23 15.76
C VAL A 364 -7.32 22.27 14.88
N PRO A 365 -7.17 22.16 13.54
CA PRO A 365 -7.83 23.10 12.64
C PRO A 365 -9.34 23.11 12.86
N GLY A 366 -9.89 24.29 13.03
CA GLY A 366 -11.32 24.54 13.09
C GLY A 366 -11.77 25.51 11.99
N TRP A 367 -13.06 25.68 11.85
CA TRP A 367 -13.60 26.74 10.97
C TRP A 367 -13.53 28.07 11.70
N VAL A 368 -12.37 28.73 11.59
CA VAL A 368 -12.02 29.92 12.37
C VAL A 368 -12.41 31.20 11.69
N GLY A 369 -12.86 32.16 12.52
CA GLY A 369 -12.93 33.58 12.21
C GLY A 369 -11.66 34.32 12.66
N ASP A 370 -11.81 35.55 13.12
CA ASP A 370 -10.70 36.39 13.52
C ASP A 370 -10.08 35.99 14.87
N PRO A 371 -8.79 36.29 15.10
CA PRO A 371 -8.19 36.17 16.42
C PRO A 371 -8.92 37.03 17.47
N ARG A 372 -8.93 36.55 18.70
CA ARG A 372 -9.58 37.26 19.81
C ARG A 372 -8.85 38.52 20.19
N GLU A 373 -9.45 39.69 19.94
CA GLU A 373 -8.88 40.99 20.29
C GLU A 373 -8.67 41.16 21.81
N ASP A 374 -9.63 40.72 22.63
CA ASP A 374 -9.56 40.78 24.10
C ASP A 374 -8.38 39.96 24.65
N LEU A 375 -8.05 38.82 24.06
CA LEU A 375 -6.88 38.02 24.38
C LEU A 375 -5.59 38.72 23.94
N GLN A 376 -5.56 39.26 22.71
CA GLN A 376 -4.40 39.97 22.19
C GLN A 376 -4.06 41.22 23.01
N GLU A 377 -5.07 41.99 23.44
CA GLU A 377 -4.87 43.17 24.29
C GLU A 377 -4.26 42.78 25.64
N ARG A 378 -4.78 41.71 26.27
CA ARG A 378 -4.21 41.19 27.52
C ARG A 378 -2.77 40.75 27.37
N LEU A 379 -2.42 40.01 26.31
CA LEU A 379 -1.06 39.57 26.03
C LEU A 379 -0.10 40.76 25.79
N LYS A 380 -0.55 41.79 25.03
CA LYS A 380 0.24 43.02 24.80
C LYS A 380 0.49 43.81 26.07
N SER A 381 -0.45 43.81 27.01
CA SER A 381 -0.34 44.59 28.24
C SER A 381 0.72 44.10 29.20
N LYS A 382 1.14 42.82 29.10
CA LYS A 382 2.08 42.13 29.99
C LYS A 382 1.69 42.21 31.48
N LYS A 383 0.43 42.47 31.78
CA LYS A 383 -0.10 42.56 33.18
C LYS A 383 -0.78 41.26 33.59
N SER A 384 -0.77 40.96 34.86
CA SER A 384 -1.63 39.92 35.44
C SER A 384 -3.07 40.43 35.54
N PHE A 385 -4.05 39.56 35.30
CA PHE A 385 -5.47 39.88 35.37
C PHE A 385 -6.15 38.91 36.33
N ASP A 386 -6.91 39.44 37.29
CA ASP A 386 -7.65 38.65 38.26
C ASP A 386 -9.00 38.14 37.74
N THR A 387 -9.46 38.66 36.60
CA THR A 387 -10.70 38.25 35.98
C THR A 387 -10.44 37.33 34.79
N PRO A 388 -11.08 36.14 34.69
CA PRO A 388 -10.94 35.27 33.52
C PRO A 388 -11.55 35.92 32.28
N LEU A 389 -11.17 35.45 31.10
CA LEU A 389 -11.86 35.75 29.88
C LEU A 389 -13.23 35.08 29.86
N GLU A 390 -14.18 35.61 29.09
CA GLU A 390 -15.56 35.05 28.99
C GLU A 390 -15.54 33.59 28.50
N VAL A 391 -14.67 33.28 27.53
CA VAL A 391 -14.42 31.91 27.07
C VAL A 391 -12.92 31.63 27.25
N PRO A 392 -12.49 31.03 28.38
CA PRO A 392 -11.09 31.06 28.79
C PRO A 392 -10.17 30.06 28.09
N PHE A 393 -10.68 29.20 27.20
CA PHE A 393 -9.94 28.11 26.60
C PHE A 393 -9.78 28.18 25.06
N ILE A 394 -10.17 29.26 24.39
CA ILE A 394 -10.06 29.41 22.95
C ILE A 394 -9.30 30.67 22.53
N THR A 395 -8.46 30.55 21.49
CA THR A 395 -7.61 31.67 21.00
C THR A 395 -8.22 32.46 19.85
N HIS A 396 -9.13 31.86 19.09
CA HIS A 396 -9.81 32.47 17.95
C HIS A 396 -11.31 32.25 18.05
N TRP A 397 -12.10 33.20 17.55
CA TRP A 397 -13.52 32.95 17.39
C TRP A 397 -13.76 31.93 16.28
N LEU A 398 -14.68 31.00 16.48
CA LEU A 398 -15.13 30.08 15.45
C LEU A 398 -16.34 30.68 14.72
N HIS A 399 -16.49 30.35 13.44
CA HIS A 399 -17.70 30.72 12.70
C HIS A 399 -18.97 30.10 13.32
N ASN A 400 -18.81 28.96 14.00
CA ASN A 400 -19.89 28.34 14.76
C ASN A 400 -19.44 27.96 16.19
N MET A 401 -19.66 28.85 17.13
CA MET A 401 -19.33 28.66 18.55
C MET A 401 -20.28 27.69 19.29
N THR A 402 -21.39 27.31 18.67
CA THR A 402 -22.43 26.48 19.29
C THR A 402 -22.36 25.00 18.90
N HIS A 403 -21.64 24.69 17.83
CA HIS A 403 -21.53 23.33 17.28
C HIS A 403 -20.10 23.00 16.84
N ASP A 404 -19.13 23.29 17.69
CA ASP A 404 -17.77 22.83 17.52
C ASP A 404 -17.50 21.67 18.49
N GLN A 405 -16.92 20.61 17.97
CA GLN A 405 -16.77 19.33 18.68
C GLN A 405 -15.81 19.41 19.87
N VAL A 406 -14.71 20.16 19.71
CA VAL A 406 -13.75 20.33 20.80
C VAL A 406 -14.41 21.14 21.91
N LEU A 407 -15.10 22.24 21.57
CA LEU A 407 -15.82 23.06 22.54
C LEU A 407 -16.97 22.31 23.21
N ASP A 408 -17.74 21.54 22.46
CA ASP A 408 -18.86 20.77 22.99
C ASP A 408 -18.36 19.66 23.93
N MET A 409 -17.27 18.99 23.58
CA MET A 409 -16.65 17.98 24.43
C MET A 409 -16.04 18.60 25.71
N LEU A 410 -15.35 19.74 25.60
CA LEU A 410 -14.85 20.47 26.79
C LEU A 410 -15.97 20.89 27.72
N LYS A 411 -17.10 21.38 27.17
CA LYS A 411 -18.29 21.70 27.95
C LYS A 411 -18.91 20.47 28.61
N TYR A 412 -19.06 19.37 27.84
CA TYR A 412 -19.59 18.10 28.35
C TYR A 412 -18.76 17.54 29.49
N LEU A 413 -17.44 17.60 29.37
CA LEU A 413 -16.51 17.16 30.41
C LEU A 413 -16.40 18.13 31.60
N GLY A 414 -16.96 19.32 31.52
CA GLY A 414 -16.91 20.36 32.52
C GLY A 414 -15.52 20.98 32.70
N MET A 415 -14.68 20.93 31.68
CA MET A 415 -13.31 21.47 31.63
C MET A 415 -13.33 22.94 31.26
N GLY A 416 -13.63 23.82 32.20
CA GLY A 416 -13.80 25.27 31.99
C GLY A 416 -12.60 26.13 32.36
N ASN A 417 -11.41 25.58 32.61
CA ASN A 417 -10.23 26.30 33.12
C ASN A 417 -10.47 27.08 34.45
N ARG A 418 -11.30 26.52 35.31
CA ARG A 418 -11.62 27.14 36.62
C ARG A 418 -10.37 27.18 37.48
N PRO A 419 -10.31 28.07 38.49
CA PRO A 419 -9.15 28.16 39.39
C PRO A 419 -8.73 26.80 40.01
N GLU A 420 -9.71 25.97 40.35
CA GLU A 420 -9.53 24.65 40.97
C GLU A 420 -9.08 23.56 40.01
N ASP A 421 -9.25 23.75 38.68
CA ASP A 421 -8.87 22.77 37.69
C ASP A 421 -7.35 22.60 37.66
N LYS A 422 -6.86 21.38 37.81
CA LYS A 422 -5.42 21.04 37.73
C LYS A 422 -4.94 21.00 36.27
N VAL A 423 -5.83 20.68 35.33
CA VAL A 423 -5.56 20.69 33.93
C VAL A 423 -6.23 21.92 33.31
N LYS A 424 -5.41 22.78 32.70
CA LYS A 424 -5.86 23.92 31.88
C LYS A 424 -5.72 23.56 30.41
N VAL A 425 -6.75 23.86 29.64
CA VAL A 425 -6.79 23.57 28.20
C VAL A 425 -6.80 24.87 27.44
N ILE A 426 -5.96 24.96 26.40
CA ILE A 426 -5.97 26.04 25.42
C ILE A 426 -6.22 25.44 24.06
N PHE A 427 -7.35 25.76 23.48
CA PHE A 427 -7.73 25.34 22.13
C PHE A 427 -7.29 26.41 21.11
N VAL A 428 -6.44 26.01 20.18
CA VAL A 428 -5.88 26.83 19.11
C VAL A 428 -6.44 26.30 17.78
N PRO A 429 -7.60 26.78 17.31
CA PRO A 429 -8.31 26.22 16.17
C PRO A 429 -7.81 26.74 14.82
N CYS A 430 -6.53 27.03 14.67
CA CYS A 430 -5.94 27.55 13.44
C CYS A 430 -4.77 26.68 12.97
N TYR A 431 -4.47 26.75 11.67
CA TYR A 431 -3.22 26.20 11.16
C TYR A 431 -2.04 27.07 11.64
N LEU A 432 -1.09 26.43 12.30
CA LEU A 432 0.19 27.06 12.62
C LEU A 432 1.09 26.91 11.39
N ASP A 433 1.47 28.02 10.76
CA ASP A 433 2.55 28.01 9.80
C ASP A 433 3.88 28.31 10.55
N GLY A 434 5.00 27.81 10.04
CA GLY A 434 6.29 27.94 10.73
C GLY A 434 6.82 29.38 10.90
N ARG A 435 5.95 30.37 10.73
CA ARG A 435 6.23 31.81 10.92
C ARG A 435 5.47 32.40 12.10
N ASP A 436 4.56 31.64 12.72
CA ASP A 436 3.75 32.05 13.87
C ASP A 436 4.42 31.74 15.23
#